data_66e90415c1e0f039a441b2200d468a00
#
_entry.id   66e90415c1e0f039a441b2200d468a00
#
_cell.length_a   1.000
_cell.length_b   1.000
_cell.length_c   1.000
_cell.angle_alpha   90.00
_cell.angle_beta   90.00
_cell.angle_gamma   90.00
#
_symmetry.space_group_name_H-M   'P 1'
#
loop_
_entity.id
_entity.type
_entity.pdbx_description
1 polymer ?
#
loop_
_entity_poly.entity_id
_entity_poly.type
_entity_poly.pdbx_seq_one_letter_code
_entity_poly.pdbx_strand_id
1 'polypeptide(L)'
;MGVITKKIKGTEDVLPKDSYRWQFVEDVMRKESAAYGFKEIRTPVFEHTELFARGVGQTTDVVQKEMYTFDTKGGESVTLRPEGTAGAARAVLEHGLVNDSLPIKASYFVSCYRYEKPQAGRLREFHQFGLECYGTQSPAADAELICAAQSIFDRLGIKQLRLGINSIGCPTCRAEYHKALKEYFYGYKDELCETCNSRLEKNPMRILDCKSPVCSKIAQGAPKITDYLCDECKEHFASVQKYLDAAGVEYTVNPTIVRGLDYYTKTVFEFVTDFIGAQGTVCGGGRYDGLIEELGGKHLPSLGFAMGIERLLMLMDKQGIEIPKPSTCDLYVAVMGESASLKSFEIIKAVRSCGLIAETDIVGRGLRAQMKYADKIGAKFSMVLGENEIEQGKAVIKNMSSGEQTEIVLDNTFAEKFMVLQLADVDSFKL
;
A
#
# COMPACT_ATOMS: atom_id res chain seq x y z
N MET A 1 14.53 -0.73 34.68
CA MET A 1 13.70 -1.93 34.46
C MET A 1 13.58 -2.15 32.96
N GLY A 2 13.84 -3.35 32.47
CA GLY A 2 13.66 -3.70 31.06
C GLY A 2 12.19 -3.94 30.74
N VAL A 3 11.81 -3.76 29.47
CA VAL A 3 10.45 -4.08 28.97
C VAL A 3 10.25 -5.60 29.11
N ILE A 4 9.07 -6.01 29.58
CA ILE A 4 8.71 -7.42 29.79
C ILE A 4 8.67 -8.16 28.45
N THR A 5 8.12 -7.52 27.42
CA THR A 5 8.00 -8.07 26.05
C THR A 5 8.49 -7.07 25.02
N LYS A 6 9.02 -7.57 23.91
CA LYS A 6 9.41 -6.76 22.73
C LYS A 6 8.60 -7.22 21.53
N LYS A 7 8.53 -6.38 20.49
CA LYS A 7 7.90 -6.77 19.21
C LYS A 7 8.48 -8.06 18.65
N ILE A 8 7.66 -8.82 17.95
CA ILE A 8 8.08 -10.08 17.31
C ILE A 8 9.02 -9.73 16.14
N LYS A 9 10.02 -10.57 15.92
CA LYS A 9 10.96 -10.39 14.80
C LYS A 9 10.22 -10.43 13.47
N GLY A 10 10.38 -9.36 12.69
CA GLY A 10 9.72 -9.20 11.40
C GLY A 10 8.38 -8.46 11.46
N THR A 11 8.05 -7.86 12.62
CA THR A 11 6.98 -6.87 12.75
C THR A 11 7.56 -5.51 13.13
N GLU A 12 6.90 -4.43 12.77
CA GLU A 12 7.35 -3.07 13.06
C GLU A 12 6.20 -2.21 13.59
N ASP A 13 6.52 -1.38 14.59
CA ASP A 13 5.58 -0.36 15.10
C ASP A 13 5.69 0.88 14.22
N VAL A 14 4.56 1.42 13.78
CA VAL A 14 4.50 2.75 13.14
C VAL A 14 4.25 3.79 14.23
N LEU A 15 5.30 4.50 14.61
CA LEU A 15 5.25 5.49 15.70
C LEU A 15 4.65 6.82 15.25
N PRO A 16 4.14 7.66 16.19
CA PRO A 16 3.55 8.98 15.87
C PRO A 16 4.44 9.89 15.01
N LYS A 17 5.77 9.79 15.18
CA LYS A 17 6.73 10.56 14.39
C LYS A 17 6.81 10.16 12.91
N ASP A 18 6.33 8.94 12.56
CA ASP A 18 6.43 8.34 11.22
C ASP A 18 5.05 8.09 10.59
N SER A 19 3.96 8.09 11.40
CA SER A 19 2.61 7.75 10.95
C SER A 19 2.07 8.68 9.85
N TYR A 20 2.46 9.97 9.85
CA TYR A 20 2.06 10.93 8.82
C TYR A 20 2.53 10.52 7.41
N ARG A 21 3.62 9.78 7.31
CA ARG A 21 4.17 9.28 6.05
C ARG A 21 3.28 8.20 5.45
N TRP A 22 2.77 7.32 6.31
CA TRP A 22 1.79 6.30 5.95
C TRP A 22 0.49 6.94 5.49
N GLN A 23 -0.03 7.88 6.28
CA GLN A 23 -1.25 8.62 5.95
C GLN A 23 -1.12 9.33 4.60
N PHE A 24 0.01 9.97 4.32
CA PHE A 24 0.26 10.63 3.03
C PHE A 24 0.18 9.64 1.86
N VAL A 25 0.88 8.50 1.96
CA VAL A 25 0.88 7.47 0.90
C VAL A 25 -0.52 6.89 0.73
N GLU A 26 -1.19 6.55 1.82
CA GLU A 26 -2.56 6.03 1.78
C GLU A 26 -3.57 7.03 1.19
N ASP A 27 -3.45 8.30 1.50
CA ASP A 27 -4.31 9.35 0.96
C ASP A 27 -4.14 9.53 -0.55
N VAL A 28 -2.90 9.48 -1.04
CA VAL A 28 -2.62 9.48 -2.49
C VAL A 28 -3.27 8.27 -3.15
N MET A 29 -3.08 7.07 -2.59
CA MET A 29 -3.66 5.84 -3.12
C MET A 29 -5.19 5.86 -3.13
N ARG A 30 -5.85 6.36 -2.07
CA ARG A 30 -7.31 6.51 -2.02
C ARG A 30 -7.82 7.47 -3.08
N LYS A 31 -7.16 8.62 -3.25
CA LYS A 31 -7.55 9.62 -4.25
C LYS A 31 -7.43 9.08 -5.67
N GLU A 32 -6.30 8.43 -5.98
CA GLU A 32 -6.09 7.83 -7.30
C GLU A 32 -7.08 6.67 -7.54
N SER A 33 -7.31 5.79 -6.57
CA SER A 33 -8.32 4.74 -6.68
C SER A 33 -9.70 5.29 -7.02
N ALA A 34 -10.11 6.34 -6.33
CA ALA A 34 -11.41 7.00 -6.56
C ALA A 34 -11.47 7.62 -7.96
N ALA A 35 -10.37 8.22 -8.45
CA ALA A 35 -10.29 8.80 -9.79
C ALA A 35 -10.48 7.75 -10.91
N TYR A 36 -10.03 6.50 -10.65
CA TYR A 36 -10.24 5.36 -11.55
C TYR A 36 -11.54 4.60 -11.27
N GLY A 37 -12.40 5.08 -10.37
CA GLY A 37 -13.71 4.50 -10.05
C GLY A 37 -13.69 3.28 -9.13
N PHE A 38 -12.56 3.00 -8.46
CA PHE A 38 -12.46 1.93 -7.47
C PHE A 38 -13.09 2.35 -6.14
N LYS A 39 -13.76 1.40 -5.47
CA LYS A 39 -14.38 1.58 -4.16
C LYS A 39 -13.72 0.68 -3.12
N GLU A 40 -13.52 1.21 -1.91
CA GLU A 40 -12.86 0.44 -0.86
C GLU A 40 -13.70 -0.75 -0.40
N ILE A 41 -13.07 -1.93 -0.32
CA ILE A 41 -13.58 -3.14 0.31
C ILE A 41 -12.69 -3.50 1.50
N ARG A 42 -13.26 -3.95 2.59
CA ARG A 42 -12.55 -4.41 3.79
C ARG A 42 -12.90 -5.86 4.08
N THR A 43 -11.91 -6.71 4.15
CA THR A 43 -12.04 -8.14 4.42
C THR A 43 -11.47 -8.49 5.80
N PRO A 44 -11.88 -9.62 6.42
CA PRO A 44 -11.30 -10.11 7.67
C PRO A 44 -9.79 -10.34 7.59
N VAL A 45 -9.13 -10.26 8.74
CA VAL A 45 -7.68 -10.52 8.85
C VAL A 45 -7.35 -11.99 8.67
N PHE A 46 -8.24 -12.89 9.09
CA PHE A 46 -8.12 -14.33 8.94
C PHE A 46 -9.31 -14.90 8.17
N GLU A 47 -9.05 -15.92 7.42
CA GLU A 47 -10.00 -16.62 6.55
C GLU A 47 -9.84 -18.12 6.75
N HIS A 48 -10.77 -18.94 6.26
CA HIS A 48 -10.55 -20.37 6.17
C HIS A 48 -9.28 -20.71 5.38
N THR A 49 -8.47 -21.61 5.90
CA THR A 49 -7.20 -22.00 5.26
C THR A 49 -7.39 -22.45 3.81
N GLU A 50 -8.52 -23.08 3.52
CA GLU A 50 -8.88 -23.57 2.18
C GLU A 50 -8.98 -22.45 1.14
N LEU A 51 -9.38 -21.23 1.52
CA LEU A 51 -9.42 -20.09 0.62
C LEU A 51 -8.06 -19.82 -0.02
N PHE A 52 -7.00 -19.83 0.79
CA PHE A 52 -5.66 -19.57 0.29
C PHE A 52 -5.05 -20.80 -0.36
N ALA A 53 -5.32 -22.01 0.13
CA ALA A 53 -4.84 -23.26 -0.46
C ALA A 53 -5.35 -23.43 -1.89
N ARG A 54 -6.62 -23.10 -2.17
CA ARG A 54 -7.20 -23.13 -3.52
C ARG A 54 -6.82 -21.89 -4.33
N GLY A 55 -7.10 -20.71 -3.82
CA GLY A 55 -6.95 -19.45 -4.56
C GLY A 55 -5.52 -19.08 -4.86
N VAL A 56 -4.57 -19.28 -3.92
CA VAL A 56 -3.15 -18.90 -4.11
C VAL A 56 -2.35 -19.99 -4.81
N GLY A 57 -2.75 -21.25 -4.65
CA GLY A 57 -2.14 -22.42 -5.26
C GLY A 57 -1.25 -23.21 -4.32
N GLN A 58 -1.53 -24.52 -4.23
CA GLN A 58 -0.84 -25.45 -3.33
C GLN A 58 0.66 -25.61 -3.62
N THR A 59 1.13 -25.24 -4.81
CA THR A 59 2.54 -25.36 -5.21
C THR A 59 3.38 -24.13 -4.83
N THR A 60 2.76 -23.08 -4.32
CA THR A 60 3.44 -21.82 -3.97
C THR A 60 4.19 -21.93 -2.66
N ASP A 61 5.33 -21.23 -2.54
CA ASP A 61 6.07 -21.14 -1.27
C ASP A 61 5.20 -20.52 -0.15
N VAL A 62 4.32 -19.59 -0.51
CA VAL A 62 3.37 -18.93 0.41
C VAL A 62 2.51 -19.98 1.12
N VAL A 63 1.85 -20.86 0.36
CA VAL A 63 0.96 -21.89 0.92
C VAL A 63 1.75 -22.98 1.64
N GLN A 64 2.89 -23.39 1.10
CA GLN A 64 3.64 -24.53 1.64
C GLN A 64 4.43 -24.21 2.91
N LYS A 65 4.89 -22.95 3.09
CA LYS A 65 5.90 -22.62 4.12
C LYS A 65 5.66 -21.32 4.87
N GLU A 66 4.85 -20.41 4.33
CA GLU A 66 4.82 -19.03 4.83
C GLU A 66 3.51 -18.63 5.51
N MET A 67 2.45 -19.44 5.44
CA MET A 67 1.17 -19.15 6.10
C MET A 67 1.25 -19.29 7.62
N TYR A 68 0.58 -18.37 8.32
CA TYR A 68 0.28 -18.50 9.75
C TYR A 68 -1.10 -19.14 9.90
N THR A 69 -1.11 -20.46 10.11
CA THR A 69 -2.32 -21.27 10.22
C THR A 69 -2.50 -21.77 11.63
N PHE A 70 -3.73 -21.78 12.12
CA PHE A 70 -4.11 -22.29 13.44
C PHE A 70 -5.57 -22.76 13.43
N ASP A 71 -5.91 -23.61 14.40
CA ASP A 71 -7.28 -24.08 14.58
C ASP A 71 -8.04 -23.18 15.57
N THR A 72 -9.28 -22.86 15.24
CA THR A 72 -10.20 -22.19 16.17
C THR A 72 -10.61 -23.15 17.30
N LYS A 73 -11.20 -22.61 18.37
CA LYS A 73 -11.78 -23.46 19.43
C LYS A 73 -12.89 -24.38 18.90
N GLY A 74 -13.52 -24.06 17.78
CA GLY A 74 -14.51 -24.88 17.11
C GLY A 74 -13.92 -25.94 16.18
N GLY A 75 -12.59 -26.01 16.03
CA GLY A 75 -11.91 -26.99 15.19
C GLY A 75 -11.80 -26.59 13.71
N GLU A 76 -12.10 -25.34 13.38
CA GLU A 76 -11.95 -24.82 12.02
C GLU A 76 -10.50 -24.39 11.79
N SER A 77 -9.91 -24.80 10.68
CA SER A 77 -8.58 -24.34 10.27
C SER A 77 -8.66 -22.96 9.60
N VAL A 78 -7.98 -21.99 10.19
CA VAL A 78 -7.94 -20.61 9.72
C VAL A 78 -6.50 -20.13 9.53
N THR A 79 -6.33 -19.18 8.64
CA THR A 79 -5.02 -18.62 8.26
C THR A 79 -5.08 -17.11 8.29
N LEU A 80 -4.08 -16.45 8.90
CA LEU A 80 -3.87 -15.02 8.71
C LEU A 80 -3.58 -14.75 7.24
N ARG A 81 -4.32 -13.84 6.62
CA ARG A 81 -4.21 -13.58 5.17
C ARG A 81 -2.77 -13.27 4.73
N PRO A 82 -2.21 -14.05 3.80
CA PRO A 82 -0.88 -13.80 3.24
C PRO A 82 -0.89 -12.78 2.10
N GLU A 83 -2.07 -12.42 1.60
CA GLU A 83 -2.33 -11.45 0.51
C GLU A 83 -3.81 -11.02 0.54
N GLY A 84 -4.17 -9.97 -0.25
CA GLY A 84 -5.52 -9.38 -0.20
C GLY A 84 -6.49 -9.91 -1.26
N THR A 85 -5.99 -10.40 -2.41
CA THR A 85 -6.80 -10.73 -3.60
C THR A 85 -7.82 -11.83 -3.34
N ALA A 86 -7.42 -12.95 -2.72
CA ALA A 86 -8.31 -14.09 -2.45
C ALA A 86 -9.46 -13.68 -1.51
N GLY A 87 -9.17 -12.90 -0.46
CA GLY A 87 -10.18 -12.38 0.45
C GLY A 87 -11.16 -11.44 -0.24
N ALA A 88 -10.67 -10.56 -1.13
CA ALA A 88 -11.51 -9.67 -1.92
C ALA A 88 -12.39 -10.46 -2.89
N ALA A 89 -11.84 -11.45 -3.60
CA ALA A 89 -12.58 -12.34 -4.51
C ALA A 89 -13.68 -13.12 -3.77
N ARG A 90 -13.37 -13.70 -2.59
CA ARG A 90 -14.37 -14.37 -1.75
C ARG A 90 -15.49 -13.42 -1.34
N ALA A 91 -15.17 -12.19 -0.91
CA ALA A 91 -16.18 -11.23 -0.52
C ALA A 91 -17.10 -10.81 -1.67
N VAL A 92 -16.53 -10.59 -2.87
CA VAL A 92 -17.31 -10.30 -4.09
C VAL A 92 -18.29 -11.43 -4.40
N LEU A 93 -17.85 -12.69 -4.26
CA LEU A 93 -18.65 -13.88 -4.52
C LEU A 93 -19.73 -14.08 -3.44
N GLU A 94 -19.34 -14.09 -2.16
CA GLU A 94 -20.23 -14.37 -1.02
C GLU A 94 -21.37 -13.37 -0.91
N HIS A 95 -21.08 -12.09 -1.14
CA HIS A 95 -22.10 -11.02 -1.08
C HIS A 95 -22.85 -10.81 -2.40
N GLY A 96 -22.60 -11.65 -3.42
CA GLY A 96 -23.30 -11.60 -4.69
C GLY A 96 -23.11 -10.31 -5.47
N LEU A 97 -22.00 -9.58 -5.26
CA LEU A 97 -21.73 -8.31 -5.95
C LEU A 97 -21.66 -8.49 -7.47
N VAL A 98 -21.43 -9.71 -7.93
CA VAL A 98 -21.45 -10.08 -9.36
C VAL A 98 -22.81 -9.89 -10.02
N ASN A 99 -23.88 -9.78 -9.25
CA ASN A 99 -25.25 -9.53 -9.74
C ASN A 99 -25.55 -8.05 -9.93
N ASP A 100 -24.65 -7.16 -9.47
CA ASP A 100 -24.74 -5.73 -9.70
C ASP A 100 -24.22 -5.36 -11.10
N SER A 101 -23.92 -4.11 -11.32
CA SER A 101 -23.34 -3.66 -12.59
C SER A 101 -21.87 -4.07 -12.71
N LEU A 102 -21.49 -4.68 -13.84
CA LEU A 102 -20.10 -5.01 -14.17
C LEU A 102 -19.44 -3.87 -14.99
N PRO A 103 -18.13 -3.64 -14.86
CA PRO A 103 -17.21 -4.34 -13.97
C PRO A 103 -17.30 -3.84 -12.52
N ILE A 104 -16.99 -4.73 -11.57
CA ILE A 104 -16.80 -4.37 -10.16
C ILE A 104 -15.35 -3.92 -10.00
N LYS A 105 -15.15 -2.70 -9.47
CA LYS A 105 -13.82 -2.14 -9.19
C LYS A 105 -13.67 -1.97 -7.67
N ALA A 106 -12.79 -2.76 -7.05
CA ALA A 106 -12.55 -2.77 -5.61
C ALA A 106 -11.11 -2.38 -5.28
N SER A 107 -10.92 -1.60 -4.21
CA SER A 107 -9.60 -1.28 -3.64
C SER A 107 -9.54 -1.70 -2.19
N TYR A 108 -8.35 -2.03 -1.69
CA TYR A 108 -8.18 -2.37 -0.28
C TYR A 108 -6.84 -1.92 0.29
N PHE A 109 -6.84 -1.70 1.62
CA PHE A 109 -5.65 -1.59 2.46
C PHE A 109 -5.70 -2.72 3.48
N VAL A 110 -4.71 -3.60 3.46
CA VAL A 110 -4.73 -4.79 4.32
C VAL A 110 -3.35 -5.08 4.90
N SER A 111 -3.33 -5.46 6.19
CA SER A 111 -2.16 -6.12 6.78
C SER A 111 -2.11 -7.57 6.31
N CYS A 112 -0.95 -8.01 5.87
CA CYS A 112 -0.69 -9.36 5.39
C CYS A 112 0.40 -10.02 6.26
N TYR A 113 0.36 -11.36 6.33
CA TYR A 113 1.21 -12.12 7.24
C TYR A 113 1.88 -13.27 6.51
N ARG A 114 3.24 -13.30 6.52
CA ARG A 114 4.03 -14.38 5.93
C ARG A 114 5.20 -14.74 6.81
N TYR A 115 5.39 -16.03 7.08
CA TYR A 115 6.52 -16.53 7.85
C TYR A 115 7.79 -16.57 7.01
N GLU A 116 8.21 -15.40 6.54
CA GLU A 116 9.44 -15.23 5.77
C GLU A 116 10.64 -14.91 6.66
N LYS A 117 11.86 -15.09 6.11
CA LYS A 117 13.08 -14.58 6.73
C LYS A 117 13.10 -13.05 6.61
N PRO A 118 13.00 -12.30 7.72
CA PRO A 118 12.94 -10.85 7.67
C PRO A 118 14.22 -10.25 7.09
N GLN A 119 14.04 -9.28 6.19
CA GLN A 119 15.10 -8.48 5.59
C GLN A 119 14.52 -7.12 5.14
N ALA A 120 15.36 -6.20 4.67
CA ALA A 120 14.89 -4.90 4.18
C ALA A 120 13.78 -5.07 3.10
N GLY A 121 12.63 -4.47 3.34
CA GLY A 121 11.46 -4.57 2.46
C GLY A 121 10.74 -5.93 2.47
N ARG A 122 11.07 -6.84 3.41
CA ARG A 122 10.38 -8.10 3.69
C ARG A 122 10.15 -8.29 5.16
N LEU A 123 8.92 -8.14 5.59
CA LEU A 123 8.48 -8.31 6.95
C LEU A 123 7.55 -9.52 7.06
N ARG A 124 7.33 -9.98 8.29
CA ARG A 124 6.34 -11.03 8.58
C ARG A 124 4.94 -10.50 8.68
N GLU A 125 4.78 -9.27 9.14
CA GLU A 125 3.60 -8.44 9.00
C GLU A 125 3.96 -7.28 8.07
N PHE A 126 3.21 -7.10 7.00
CA PHE A 126 3.40 -6.04 6.02
C PHE A 126 2.06 -5.58 5.49
N HIS A 127 2.02 -4.39 4.88
CA HIS A 127 0.78 -3.79 4.43
C HIS A 127 0.73 -3.74 2.91
N GLN A 128 -0.39 -4.21 2.38
CA GLN A 128 -0.69 -4.15 0.95
C GLN A 128 -1.81 -3.17 0.68
N PHE A 129 -1.61 -2.36 -0.36
CA PHE A 129 -2.67 -1.72 -1.11
C PHE A 129 -2.90 -2.53 -2.38
N GLY A 130 -4.16 -2.75 -2.77
CA GLY A 130 -4.49 -3.43 -4.01
C GLY A 130 -5.70 -2.83 -4.71
N LEU A 131 -5.72 -2.99 -6.04
CA LEU A 131 -6.87 -2.74 -6.91
C LEU A 131 -7.26 -4.03 -7.61
N GLU A 132 -8.54 -4.36 -7.58
CA GLU A 132 -9.10 -5.55 -8.20
C GLU A 132 -10.29 -5.18 -9.09
N CYS A 133 -10.35 -5.73 -10.29
CA CYS A 133 -11.43 -5.51 -11.25
C CYS A 133 -12.02 -6.85 -11.67
N TYR A 134 -13.32 -7.00 -11.52
CA TYR A 134 -14.04 -8.25 -11.80
C TYR A 134 -15.08 -8.05 -12.88
N GLY A 135 -15.23 -9.03 -13.79
CA GLY A 135 -16.31 -9.06 -14.76
C GLY A 135 -16.01 -8.42 -16.11
N THR A 136 -14.74 -8.35 -16.52
CA THR A 136 -14.37 -7.88 -17.86
C THR A 136 -13.23 -8.68 -18.48
N GLN A 137 -13.36 -9.03 -19.74
CA GLN A 137 -12.31 -9.65 -20.57
C GLN A 137 -11.54 -8.61 -21.40
N SER A 138 -11.98 -7.36 -21.39
CA SER A 138 -11.41 -6.32 -22.24
C SER A 138 -9.93 -6.06 -21.92
N PRO A 139 -9.03 -6.07 -22.92
CA PRO A 139 -7.63 -5.68 -22.73
C PRO A 139 -7.46 -4.21 -22.29
N ALA A 140 -8.48 -3.38 -22.48
CA ALA A 140 -8.50 -2.01 -21.96
C ALA A 140 -8.46 -1.97 -20.43
N ALA A 141 -9.08 -2.95 -19.76
CA ALA A 141 -9.04 -3.04 -18.30
C ALA A 141 -7.64 -3.38 -17.77
N ASP A 142 -6.87 -4.21 -18.49
CA ASP A 142 -5.47 -4.50 -18.16
C ASP A 142 -4.63 -3.22 -18.22
N ALA A 143 -4.79 -2.46 -19.31
CA ALA A 143 -4.09 -1.19 -19.49
C ALA A 143 -4.52 -0.13 -18.45
N GLU A 144 -5.83 0.00 -18.18
CA GLU A 144 -6.36 0.92 -17.16
C GLU A 144 -5.77 0.63 -15.77
N LEU A 145 -5.65 -0.66 -15.40
CA LEU A 145 -5.09 -1.07 -14.13
C LEU A 145 -3.59 -0.72 -14.02
N ILE A 146 -2.83 -0.91 -15.11
CA ILE A 146 -1.41 -0.51 -15.20
C ILE A 146 -1.28 1.01 -15.11
N CYS A 147 -2.14 1.77 -15.81
CA CYS A 147 -2.18 3.23 -15.74
C CYS A 147 -2.49 3.73 -14.33
N ALA A 148 -3.42 3.08 -13.60
CA ALA A 148 -3.72 3.43 -12.22
C ALA A 148 -2.51 3.22 -11.30
N ALA A 149 -1.76 2.13 -11.50
CA ALA A 149 -0.52 1.90 -10.76
C ALA A 149 0.55 2.96 -11.07
N GLN A 150 0.73 3.32 -12.36
CA GLN A 150 1.66 4.38 -12.78
C GLN A 150 1.27 5.73 -12.17
N SER A 151 -0.03 6.09 -12.22
CA SER A 151 -0.54 7.35 -11.66
C SER A 151 -0.24 7.49 -10.17
N ILE A 152 -0.37 6.40 -9.39
CA ILE A 152 0.01 6.38 -7.97
C ILE A 152 1.50 6.71 -7.80
N PHE A 153 2.39 6.08 -8.58
CA PHE A 153 3.82 6.37 -8.50
C PHE A 153 4.14 7.82 -8.87
N ASP A 154 3.54 8.33 -9.93
CA ASP A 154 3.73 9.72 -10.38
C ASP A 154 3.31 10.72 -9.31
N ARG A 155 2.14 10.50 -8.67
CA ARG A 155 1.64 11.32 -7.56
C ARG A 155 2.50 11.26 -6.29
N LEU A 156 3.11 10.11 -6.02
CA LEU A 156 4.08 9.96 -4.94
C LEU A 156 5.45 10.56 -5.27
N GLY A 157 5.66 11.01 -6.52
CA GLY A 157 6.94 11.53 -7.01
C GLY A 157 8.00 10.45 -7.24
N ILE A 158 7.60 9.17 -7.24
CA ILE A 158 8.51 8.03 -7.44
C ILE A 158 8.89 7.94 -8.92
N LYS A 159 10.20 7.91 -9.17
CA LYS A 159 10.77 7.88 -10.53
C LYS A 159 11.64 6.63 -10.72
N GLN A 160 12.14 6.46 -11.97
CA GLN A 160 13.06 5.37 -12.33
C GLN A 160 12.52 3.97 -11.99
N LEU A 161 11.22 3.78 -12.26
CA LEU A 161 10.59 2.47 -12.32
C LEU A 161 10.63 1.96 -13.75
N ARG A 162 10.85 0.66 -13.89
CA ARG A 162 10.71 -0.03 -15.18
C ARG A 162 9.47 -0.91 -15.11
N LEU A 163 8.55 -0.69 -16.03
CA LEU A 163 7.39 -1.55 -16.22
C LEU A 163 7.76 -2.69 -17.16
N GLY A 164 7.73 -3.91 -16.64
CA GLY A 164 7.77 -5.12 -17.44
C GLY A 164 6.36 -5.69 -17.59
N ILE A 165 5.99 -6.05 -18.82
CA ILE A 165 4.74 -6.76 -19.09
C ILE A 165 5.00 -8.09 -19.77
N ASN A 166 4.13 -9.07 -19.56
CA ASN A 166 4.18 -10.36 -20.25
C ASN A 166 2.77 -10.92 -20.41
N SER A 167 2.61 -11.89 -21.30
CA SER A 167 1.45 -12.77 -21.31
C SER A 167 1.88 -14.19 -20.97
N ILE A 168 1.33 -14.75 -19.89
CA ILE A 168 1.55 -16.16 -19.53
C ILE A 168 0.51 -17.09 -20.14
N GLY A 169 -0.29 -16.59 -21.06
CA GLY A 169 -1.28 -17.33 -21.82
C GLY A 169 -2.47 -17.85 -21.00
N CYS A 170 -3.40 -18.45 -21.68
CA CYS A 170 -4.52 -19.20 -21.10
C CYS A 170 -4.07 -20.62 -20.71
N PRO A 171 -4.93 -21.44 -20.06
CA PRO A 171 -4.60 -22.83 -19.73
C PRO A 171 -4.11 -23.68 -20.93
N THR A 172 -4.68 -23.47 -22.12
CA THR A 172 -4.26 -24.16 -23.34
C THR A 172 -2.83 -23.78 -23.75
N CYS A 173 -2.51 -22.49 -23.80
CA CYS A 173 -1.16 -22.02 -24.08
C CYS A 173 -0.14 -22.59 -23.09
N ARG A 174 -0.50 -22.57 -21.78
CA ARG A 174 0.38 -23.08 -20.72
C ARG A 174 0.63 -24.59 -20.82
N ALA A 175 -0.35 -25.37 -21.26
CA ALA A 175 -0.18 -26.83 -21.43
C ALA A 175 0.94 -27.12 -22.43
N GLU A 176 0.93 -26.47 -23.59
CA GLU A 176 1.97 -26.67 -24.62
C GLU A 176 3.33 -26.07 -24.15
N TYR A 177 3.30 -24.91 -23.52
CA TYR A 177 4.52 -24.29 -23.00
C TYR A 177 5.18 -25.12 -21.89
N HIS A 178 4.39 -25.72 -20.99
CA HIS A 178 4.91 -26.62 -19.95
C HIS A 178 5.62 -27.83 -20.53
N LYS A 179 5.13 -28.40 -21.65
CA LYS A 179 5.82 -29.50 -22.35
C LYS A 179 7.20 -29.05 -22.85
N ALA A 180 7.23 -27.90 -23.52
CA ALA A 180 8.49 -27.36 -24.06
C ALA A 180 9.47 -27.00 -22.94
N LEU A 181 9.00 -26.41 -21.81
CA LEU A 181 9.84 -26.12 -20.66
C LEU A 181 10.37 -27.39 -19.99
N LYS A 182 9.54 -28.41 -19.82
CA LYS A 182 9.98 -29.71 -19.27
C LYS A 182 11.06 -30.30 -20.14
N GLU A 183 10.83 -30.42 -21.45
CA GLU A 183 11.81 -30.95 -22.39
C GLU A 183 13.15 -30.19 -22.30
N TYR A 184 13.11 -28.86 -22.30
CA TYR A 184 14.28 -28.05 -22.17
C TYR A 184 15.03 -28.29 -20.86
N PHE A 185 14.35 -28.18 -19.71
CA PHE A 185 14.98 -28.29 -18.39
C PHE A 185 15.41 -29.72 -18.03
N TYR A 186 14.80 -30.74 -18.60
CA TYR A 186 15.29 -32.13 -18.45
C TYR A 186 16.71 -32.31 -18.98
N GLY A 187 17.10 -31.56 -20.02
CA GLY A 187 18.48 -31.55 -20.53
C GLY A 187 19.50 -30.99 -19.53
N TYR A 188 19.05 -30.28 -18.50
CA TYR A 188 19.87 -29.67 -17.45
C TYR A 188 19.56 -30.16 -16.04
N LYS A 189 18.85 -31.28 -15.91
CA LYS A 189 18.30 -31.78 -14.63
C LYS A 189 19.35 -31.88 -13.53
N ASP A 190 20.54 -32.36 -13.85
CA ASP A 190 21.65 -32.56 -12.90
C ASP A 190 22.32 -31.24 -12.46
N GLU A 191 22.10 -30.16 -13.19
CA GLU A 191 22.64 -28.83 -12.87
C GLU A 191 21.64 -27.97 -12.09
N LEU A 192 20.35 -28.36 -12.11
CA LEU A 192 19.31 -27.62 -11.40
C LEU A 192 19.44 -27.79 -9.86
N CYS A 193 19.16 -26.71 -9.11
CA CYS A 193 19.07 -26.83 -7.67
C CYS A 193 17.89 -27.73 -7.23
N GLU A 194 17.93 -28.27 -6.03
CA GLU A 194 16.93 -29.19 -5.47
C GLU A 194 15.48 -28.65 -5.63
N THR A 195 15.28 -27.35 -5.30
CA THR A 195 13.98 -26.69 -5.45
C THR A 195 13.52 -26.68 -6.91
N CYS A 196 14.40 -26.42 -7.89
CA CYS A 196 14.07 -26.40 -9.30
C CYS A 196 13.81 -27.81 -9.84
N ASN A 197 14.47 -28.83 -9.35
CA ASN A 197 14.18 -30.22 -9.65
C ASN A 197 12.73 -30.61 -9.19
N SER A 198 12.31 -30.16 -8.01
CA SER A 198 10.92 -30.34 -7.55
C SER A 198 9.92 -29.55 -8.42
N ARG A 199 10.27 -28.31 -8.82
CA ARG A 199 9.43 -27.45 -9.66
C ARG A 199 9.29 -27.97 -11.08
N LEU A 200 10.29 -28.67 -11.60
CA LEU A 200 10.27 -29.26 -12.94
C LEU A 200 9.06 -30.18 -13.14
N GLU A 201 8.69 -30.94 -12.12
CA GLU A 201 7.52 -31.82 -12.19
C GLU A 201 6.19 -31.09 -11.95
N LYS A 202 6.16 -30.17 -10.98
CA LYS A 202 4.93 -29.54 -10.51
C LYS A 202 4.55 -28.30 -11.32
N ASN A 203 5.50 -27.37 -11.50
CA ASN A 203 5.30 -26.11 -12.22
C ASN A 203 6.61 -25.60 -12.80
N PRO A 204 7.01 -26.02 -14.01
CA PRO A 204 8.30 -25.68 -14.62
C PRO A 204 8.48 -24.18 -14.87
N MET A 205 7.39 -23.41 -15.03
CA MET A 205 7.48 -21.95 -15.17
C MET A 205 8.15 -21.28 -13.96
N ARG A 206 8.04 -21.86 -12.75
CA ARG A 206 8.69 -21.36 -11.54
C ARG A 206 10.22 -21.44 -11.55
N ILE A 207 10.80 -22.22 -12.47
CA ILE A 207 12.26 -22.30 -12.66
C ILE A 207 12.79 -21.00 -13.25
N LEU A 208 11.99 -20.31 -14.09
CA LEU A 208 12.36 -19.04 -14.73
C LEU A 208 12.64 -17.91 -13.71
N ASP A 209 12.05 -17.96 -12.53
CA ASP A 209 12.28 -16.99 -11.44
C ASP A 209 13.24 -17.52 -10.36
N CYS A 210 14.04 -18.53 -10.65
CA CYS A 210 14.97 -19.07 -9.66
C CYS A 210 16.12 -18.08 -9.40
N LYS A 211 16.41 -17.86 -8.12
CA LYS A 211 17.50 -16.94 -7.69
C LYS A 211 18.88 -17.61 -7.64
N SER A 212 18.96 -18.93 -7.85
CA SER A 212 20.25 -19.62 -8.01
C SER A 212 20.95 -19.14 -9.28
N PRO A 213 22.23 -18.71 -9.22
CA PRO A 213 22.97 -18.23 -10.39
C PRO A 213 23.00 -19.27 -11.54
N VAL A 214 23.14 -20.55 -11.23
CA VAL A 214 23.16 -21.63 -12.22
C VAL A 214 21.79 -21.76 -12.89
N CYS A 215 20.70 -21.93 -12.10
CA CYS A 215 19.36 -22.06 -12.63
C CYS A 215 18.93 -20.81 -13.42
N SER A 216 19.27 -19.61 -12.94
CA SER A 216 18.99 -18.35 -13.63
C SER A 216 19.69 -18.26 -14.99
N LYS A 217 20.96 -18.72 -15.09
CA LYS A 217 21.69 -18.77 -16.35
C LYS A 217 21.06 -19.78 -17.34
N ILE A 218 20.69 -20.96 -16.86
CA ILE A 218 19.99 -21.97 -17.67
C ILE A 218 18.66 -21.41 -18.16
N ALA A 219 17.89 -20.74 -17.30
CA ALA A 219 16.59 -20.16 -17.62
C ALA A 219 16.63 -19.10 -18.74
N GLN A 220 17.76 -18.42 -18.95
CA GLN A 220 17.91 -17.44 -20.04
C GLN A 220 17.79 -18.06 -21.44
N GLY A 221 18.14 -19.33 -21.60
CA GLY A 221 18.02 -20.09 -22.86
C GLY A 221 16.69 -20.82 -23.02
N ALA A 222 15.78 -20.73 -22.03
CA ALA A 222 14.53 -21.46 -22.07
C ALA A 222 13.56 -20.92 -23.16
N PRO A 223 12.67 -21.74 -23.70
CA PRO A 223 11.59 -21.30 -24.59
C PRO A 223 10.81 -20.14 -23.98
N LYS A 224 10.31 -19.22 -24.81
CA LYS A 224 9.53 -18.06 -24.37
C LYS A 224 8.04 -18.37 -24.50
N ILE A 225 7.24 -18.04 -23.49
CA ILE A 225 5.78 -18.24 -23.51
C ILE A 225 5.11 -17.53 -24.68
N THR A 226 5.64 -16.38 -25.11
CA THR A 226 5.11 -15.61 -26.23
C THR A 226 5.06 -16.39 -27.55
N ASP A 227 5.89 -17.41 -27.71
CA ASP A 227 5.95 -18.25 -28.91
C ASP A 227 4.87 -19.36 -28.88
N TYR A 228 4.24 -19.58 -27.74
CA TYR A 228 3.22 -20.62 -27.48
C TYR A 228 1.82 -20.06 -27.27
N LEU A 229 1.62 -18.76 -27.41
CA LEU A 229 0.30 -18.14 -27.27
C LEU A 229 -0.62 -18.56 -28.41
N CYS A 230 -1.87 -18.89 -28.07
CA CYS A 230 -2.93 -19.02 -29.06
C CYS A 230 -3.30 -17.65 -29.64
N ASP A 231 -4.04 -17.63 -30.74
CA ASP A 231 -4.37 -16.38 -31.46
C ASP A 231 -5.14 -15.40 -30.55
N GLU A 232 -6.11 -15.88 -29.75
CA GLU A 232 -6.83 -15.05 -28.79
C GLU A 232 -5.89 -14.38 -27.79
N CYS A 233 -4.93 -15.10 -27.22
CA CYS A 233 -3.98 -14.56 -26.26
C CYS A 233 -2.97 -13.60 -26.92
N LYS A 234 -2.59 -13.81 -28.16
CA LYS A 234 -1.76 -12.91 -28.97
C LYS A 234 -2.49 -11.59 -29.23
N GLU A 235 -3.74 -11.68 -29.70
CA GLU A 235 -4.58 -10.50 -29.96
C GLU A 235 -4.87 -9.69 -28.70
N HIS A 236 -5.20 -10.37 -27.60
CA HIS A 236 -5.39 -9.74 -26.31
C HIS A 236 -4.15 -8.96 -25.88
N PHE A 237 -2.98 -9.61 -25.88
CA PHE A 237 -1.73 -9.00 -25.46
C PHE A 237 -1.28 -7.84 -26.37
N ALA A 238 -1.47 -8.00 -27.69
CA ALA A 238 -1.23 -6.92 -28.64
C ALA A 238 -2.16 -5.72 -28.40
N SER A 239 -3.41 -5.96 -28.03
CA SER A 239 -4.37 -4.91 -27.69
C SER A 239 -4.02 -4.18 -26.40
N VAL A 240 -3.54 -4.90 -25.35
CA VAL A 240 -3.03 -4.27 -24.11
C VAL A 240 -1.90 -3.28 -24.46
N GLN A 241 -0.94 -3.71 -25.30
CA GLN A 241 0.16 -2.85 -25.73
C GLN A 241 -0.34 -1.59 -26.44
N LYS A 242 -1.30 -1.71 -27.37
CA LYS A 242 -1.90 -0.56 -28.07
C LYS A 242 -2.54 0.44 -27.09
N TYR A 243 -3.23 -0.03 -26.05
CA TYR A 243 -3.82 0.85 -25.05
C TYR A 243 -2.74 1.54 -24.18
N LEU A 244 -1.68 0.84 -23.81
CA LEU A 244 -0.55 1.44 -23.09
C LEU A 244 0.19 2.48 -23.94
N ASP A 245 0.43 2.17 -25.23
CA ASP A 245 1.02 3.11 -26.18
C ASP A 245 0.16 4.38 -26.33
N ALA A 246 -1.16 4.23 -26.46
CA ALA A 246 -2.10 5.34 -26.54
C ALA A 246 -2.15 6.17 -25.25
N ALA A 247 -1.92 5.55 -24.09
CA ALA A 247 -1.84 6.23 -22.80
C ALA A 247 -0.45 6.84 -22.52
N GLY A 248 0.53 6.63 -23.41
CA GLY A 248 1.89 7.13 -23.23
C GLY A 248 2.68 6.43 -22.10
N VAL A 249 2.29 5.21 -21.74
CA VAL A 249 2.97 4.42 -20.71
C VAL A 249 4.12 3.65 -21.32
N GLU A 250 5.33 3.91 -20.85
CA GLU A 250 6.53 3.18 -21.27
C GLU A 250 6.60 1.80 -20.61
N TYR A 251 6.87 0.77 -21.40
CA TYR A 251 6.99 -0.61 -20.91
C TYR A 251 8.02 -1.41 -21.71
N THR A 252 8.40 -2.56 -21.18
CA THR A 252 9.18 -3.59 -21.87
C THR A 252 8.44 -4.92 -21.84
N VAL A 253 8.39 -5.62 -22.97
CA VAL A 253 7.89 -7.00 -23.00
C VAL A 253 9.00 -7.91 -22.44
N ASN A 254 8.72 -8.53 -21.29
CA ASN A 254 9.67 -9.43 -20.63
C ASN A 254 9.07 -10.83 -20.45
N PRO A 255 9.41 -11.77 -21.36
CA PRO A 255 8.85 -13.12 -21.34
C PRO A 255 9.27 -13.98 -20.14
N THR A 256 10.21 -13.50 -19.31
CA THR A 256 10.64 -14.21 -18.10
C THR A 256 9.82 -13.85 -16.87
N ILE A 257 8.92 -12.84 -16.95
CA ILE A 257 8.04 -12.51 -15.85
C ILE A 257 7.05 -13.65 -15.63
N VAL A 258 7.18 -14.29 -14.47
CA VAL A 258 6.22 -15.23 -13.89
C VAL A 258 5.86 -14.75 -12.51
N ARG A 259 4.58 -14.90 -12.13
CA ARG A 259 4.12 -14.40 -10.82
C ARG A 259 4.27 -15.44 -9.72
N GLY A 260 4.39 -14.94 -8.48
CA GLY A 260 4.56 -15.77 -7.28
C GLY A 260 3.34 -16.61 -6.90
N LEU A 261 2.19 -16.43 -7.55
CA LEU A 261 0.90 -17.08 -7.26
C LEU A 261 0.41 -17.80 -8.52
N ASP A 262 -0.24 -18.95 -8.36
CA ASP A 262 -0.57 -19.83 -9.48
C ASP A 262 -1.84 -19.44 -10.24
N TYR A 263 -2.67 -18.55 -9.70
CA TYR A 263 -3.94 -18.15 -10.30
C TYR A 263 -3.83 -17.29 -11.56
N TYR A 264 -2.67 -16.69 -11.83
CA TYR A 264 -2.53 -15.76 -12.95
C TYR A 264 -2.74 -16.42 -14.32
N THR A 265 -3.33 -15.64 -15.24
CA THR A 265 -3.56 -15.99 -16.65
C THR A 265 -3.30 -14.78 -17.53
N LYS A 266 -3.11 -14.99 -18.86
CA LYS A 266 -2.96 -13.89 -19.85
C LYS A 266 -1.95 -12.83 -19.40
N THR A 267 -2.37 -11.57 -19.26
CA THR A 267 -1.51 -10.45 -18.91
C THR A 267 -0.99 -10.53 -17.48
N VAL A 268 0.33 -10.36 -17.32
CA VAL A 268 1.00 -10.11 -16.04
C VAL A 268 1.97 -8.95 -16.17
N PHE A 269 2.20 -8.23 -15.08
CA PHE A 269 3.10 -7.07 -15.09
C PHE A 269 3.78 -6.87 -13.74
N GLU A 270 4.92 -6.16 -13.79
CA GLU A 270 5.68 -5.75 -12.61
C GLU A 270 6.30 -4.37 -12.83
N PHE A 271 6.19 -3.52 -11.81
CA PHE A 271 7.02 -2.33 -11.69
C PHE A 271 8.23 -2.66 -10.82
N VAL A 272 9.41 -2.48 -11.39
CA VAL A 272 10.68 -2.85 -10.74
C VAL A 272 11.63 -1.66 -10.65
N THR A 273 12.48 -1.67 -9.62
CA THR A 273 13.50 -0.66 -9.40
C THR A 273 14.80 -1.29 -8.90
N ASP A 274 15.93 -0.62 -9.14
CA ASP A 274 17.24 -1.06 -8.66
C ASP A 274 17.57 -0.48 -7.27
N PHE A 275 16.82 0.51 -6.77
CA PHE A 275 17.09 1.18 -5.50
C PHE A 275 16.95 0.30 -4.25
N ILE A 276 16.16 -0.75 -4.32
CA ILE A 276 15.86 -1.64 -3.18
C ILE A 276 16.47 -3.05 -3.34
N GLY A 277 17.50 -3.15 -4.17
CA GLY A 277 18.32 -4.36 -4.35
C GLY A 277 17.55 -5.55 -4.93
N ALA A 278 17.85 -6.77 -4.47
CA ALA A 278 17.28 -8.02 -5.00
C ALA A 278 15.74 -8.14 -4.89
N GLN A 279 15.08 -7.23 -4.18
CA GLN A 279 13.63 -7.16 -4.00
C GLN A 279 13.01 -6.03 -4.84
N GLY A 280 13.53 -5.80 -6.04
CA GLY A 280 13.20 -4.67 -6.91
C GLY A 280 11.73 -4.50 -7.28
N THR A 281 10.88 -5.52 -7.19
CA THR A 281 9.45 -5.42 -7.50
C THR A 281 8.71 -4.64 -6.41
N VAL A 282 8.14 -3.49 -6.76
CA VAL A 282 7.35 -2.61 -5.86
C VAL A 282 5.85 -2.76 -6.08
N CYS A 283 5.43 -3.12 -7.29
CA CYS A 283 4.06 -3.44 -7.65
C CYS A 283 4.04 -4.61 -8.59
N GLY A 284 3.07 -5.47 -8.46
CA GLY A 284 2.90 -6.56 -9.39
C GLY A 284 1.47 -7.05 -9.44
N GLY A 285 1.04 -7.37 -10.64
CA GLY A 285 -0.33 -7.75 -10.92
C GLY A 285 -0.50 -8.52 -12.21
N GLY A 286 -1.74 -8.63 -12.61
CA GLY A 286 -2.14 -9.29 -13.84
C GLY A 286 -3.55 -9.84 -13.77
N ARG A 287 -3.90 -10.63 -14.76
CA ARG A 287 -5.21 -11.24 -14.92
C ARG A 287 -5.25 -12.62 -14.27
N TYR A 288 -6.39 -12.97 -13.69
CA TYR A 288 -6.61 -14.23 -12.99
C TYR A 288 -8.06 -14.73 -13.22
N ASP A 289 -8.40 -14.99 -14.47
CA ASP A 289 -9.76 -15.29 -14.94
C ASP A 289 -10.40 -16.54 -14.30
N GLY A 290 -9.59 -17.48 -13.78
CA GLY A 290 -10.07 -18.72 -13.15
C GLY A 290 -10.32 -18.63 -11.64
N LEU A 291 -9.88 -17.58 -10.97
CA LEU A 291 -9.90 -17.54 -9.49
C LEU A 291 -11.31 -17.65 -8.90
N ILE A 292 -12.29 -16.95 -9.47
CA ILE A 292 -13.68 -16.99 -8.98
C ILE A 292 -14.29 -18.39 -9.13
N GLU A 293 -13.97 -19.12 -10.18
CA GLU A 293 -14.40 -20.52 -10.37
C GLU A 293 -13.72 -21.46 -9.36
N GLU A 294 -12.44 -21.29 -9.10
CA GLU A 294 -11.71 -22.05 -8.07
C GLU A 294 -12.30 -21.84 -6.67
N LEU A 295 -12.89 -20.69 -6.42
CA LEU A 295 -13.61 -20.37 -5.18
C LEU A 295 -15.08 -20.81 -5.19
N GLY A 296 -15.54 -21.51 -6.23
CA GLY A 296 -16.88 -22.07 -6.32
C GLY A 296 -17.92 -21.17 -7.00
N GLY A 297 -17.51 -20.06 -7.58
CA GLY A 297 -18.35 -19.18 -8.37
C GLY A 297 -18.50 -19.59 -9.83
N LYS A 298 -19.27 -18.81 -10.59
CA LYS A 298 -19.28 -18.90 -12.07
C LYS A 298 -18.03 -18.23 -12.64
N HIS A 299 -17.66 -18.61 -13.86
CA HIS A 299 -16.57 -17.96 -14.57
C HIS A 299 -16.76 -16.44 -14.60
N LEU A 300 -15.79 -15.71 -14.04
CA LEU A 300 -15.80 -14.26 -13.97
C LEU A 300 -14.38 -13.74 -14.22
N PRO A 301 -14.09 -13.21 -15.40
CA PRO A 301 -12.78 -12.68 -15.73
C PRO A 301 -12.38 -11.59 -14.75
N SER A 302 -11.18 -11.69 -14.23
CA SER A 302 -10.72 -10.86 -13.13
C SER A 302 -9.26 -10.46 -13.30
N LEU A 303 -8.89 -9.30 -12.79
CA LEU A 303 -7.53 -8.79 -12.82
C LEU A 303 -7.29 -7.84 -11.66
N GLY A 304 -6.03 -7.71 -11.23
CA GLY A 304 -5.68 -6.85 -10.11
C GLY A 304 -4.18 -6.69 -9.94
N PHE A 305 -3.81 -5.81 -9.02
CA PHE A 305 -2.43 -5.69 -8.56
C PHE A 305 -2.36 -5.43 -7.06
N ALA A 306 -1.19 -5.67 -6.48
CA ALA A 306 -0.87 -5.25 -5.13
C ALA A 306 0.48 -4.52 -5.07
N MET A 307 0.55 -3.52 -4.16
CA MET A 307 1.75 -2.76 -3.79
C MET A 307 2.02 -2.93 -2.30
N GLY A 308 3.29 -3.08 -1.91
CA GLY A 308 3.69 -3.08 -0.50
C GLY A 308 3.98 -1.67 -0.02
N ILE A 309 3.26 -1.18 1.01
CA ILE A 309 3.39 0.21 1.51
C ILE A 309 4.78 0.46 2.07
N GLU A 310 5.35 -0.48 2.84
CA GLU A 310 6.70 -0.38 3.39
C GLU A 310 7.76 -0.25 2.29
N ARG A 311 7.56 -0.95 1.15
CA ARG A 311 8.49 -0.85 0.01
C ARG A 311 8.41 0.50 -0.66
N LEU A 312 7.23 1.08 -0.78
CA LEU A 312 7.05 2.42 -1.33
C LEU A 312 7.70 3.47 -0.45
N LEU A 313 7.46 3.44 0.86
CA LEU A 313 8.09 4.34 1.82
C LEU A 313 9.62 4.21 1.80
N MET A 314 10.15 2.98 1.75
CA MET A 314 11.58 2.74 1.63
C MET A 314 12.15 3.27 0.30
N LEU A 315 11.41 3.13 -0.81
CA LEU A 315 11.81 3.66 -2.11
C LEU A 315 11.81 5.19 -2.12
N MET A 316 10.78 5.81 -1.55
CA MET A 316 10.71 7.27 -1.39
C MET A 316 11.92 7.80 -0.61
N ASP A 317 12.30 7.14 0.49
CA ASP A 317 13.50 7.49 1.26
C ASP A 317 14.78 7.37 0.41
N LYS A 318 14.90 6.30 -0.35
CA LYS A 318 16.07 6.07 -1.22
C LYS A 318 16.18 7.08 -2.36
N GLN A 319 15.06 7.62 -2.81
CA GLN A 319 15.01 8.65 -3.85
C GLN A 319 15.04 10.08 -3.27
N GLY A 320 15.08 10.24 -1.94
CA GLY A 320 15.11 11.54 -1.28
C GLY A 320 13.79 12.32 -1.44
N ILE A 321 12.65 11.61 -1.59
CA ILE A 321 11.35 12.24 -1.71
C ILE A 321 10.90 12.70 -0.33
N GLU A 322 10.77 14.01 -0.17
CA GLU A 322 10.30 14.63 1.06
C GLU A 322 8.77 14.53 1.17
N ILE A 323 8.30 13.98 2.27
CA ILE A 323 6.87 13.96 2.62
C ILE A 323 6.58 15.13 3.55
N PRO A 324 5.64 16.04 3.18
CA PRO A 324 5.31 17.17 4.02
C PRO A 324 4.86 16.74 5.42
N LYS A 325 5.50 17.29 6.43
CA LYS A 325 5.05 17.05 7.82
C LYS A 325 3.79 17.86 8.06
N PRO A 326 2.73 17.25 8.60
CA PRO A 326 1.55 18.00 8.99
C PRO A 326 1.88 18.96 10.14
N SER A 327 1.08 20.03 10.28
CA SER A 327 1.12 20.86 11.47
C SER A 327 0.87 20.00 12.71
N THR A 328 1.68 20.19 13.73
CA THR A 328 1.54 19.44 14.99
C THR A 328 0.69 20.18 16.01
N CYS A 329 0.69 21.52 15.95
CA CYS A 329 -0.10 22.39 16.79
C CYS A 329 -0.21 23.78 16.14
N ASP A 330 -1.42 24.25 15.88
CA ASP A 330 -1.63 25.58 15.32
C ASP A 330 -1.60 26.65 16.44
N LEU A 331 -2.19 26.35 17.63
CA LEU A 331 -2.19 27.21 18.78
C LEU A 331 -1.87 26.47 20.08
N TYR A 332 -0.86 26.88 20.81
CA TYR A 332 -0.62 26.42 22.17
C TYR A 332 -1.02 27.52 23.17
N VAL A 333 -1.94 27.21 24.09
CA VAL A 333 -2.38 28.14 25.16
C VAL A 333 -1.68 27.75 26.45
N ALA A 334 -0.67 28.54 26.85
CA ALA A 334 -0.01 28.42 28.14
C ALA A 334 -0.84 29.11 29.22
N VAL A 335 -0.97 28.50 30.40
CA VAL A 335 -1.88 28.93 31.43
C VAL A 335 -1.18 29.15 32.77
N MET A 336 -1.64 30.18 33.53
CA MET A 336 -1.26 30.44 34.91
C MET A 336 -2.50 30.67 35.78
N GLY A 337 -2.76 29.71 36.67
CA GLY A 337 -3.92 29.75 37.58
C GLY A 337 -5.13 28.96 37.04
N GLU A 338 -6.09 28.72 37.91
CA GLU A 338 -7.26 27.87 37.65
C GLU A 338 -8.23 28.55 36.67
N SER A 339 -8.49 29.85 36.84
CA SER A 339 -9.36 30.63 35.96
C SER A 339 -8.85 30.63 34.50
N ALA A 340 -7.54 30.81 34.31
CA ALA A 340 -6.90 30.73 33.01
C ALA A 340 -6.97 29.34 32.42
N SER A 341 -6.80 28.30 33.24
CA SER A 341 -6.96 26.90 32.78
C SER A 341 -8.37 26.65 32.28
N LEU A 342 -9.42 27.04 33.00
CA LEU A 342 -10.80 26.88 32.56
C LEU A 342 -11.07 27.65 31.26
N LYS A 343 -10.62 28.91 31.16
CA LYS A 343 -10.80 29.71 29.94
C LYS A 343 -10.07 29.12 28.74
N SER A 344 -8.88 28.54 28.95
CA SER A 344 -8.14 27.89 27.87
C SER A 344 -8.93 26.75 27.25
N PHE A 345 -9.70 25.98 28.02
CA PHE A 345 -10.55 24.89 27.50
C PHE A 345 -11.67 25.40 26.60
N GLU A 346 -12.28 26.56 26.91
CA GLU A 346 -13.26 27.22 26.04
C GLU A 346 -12.60 27.56 24.69
N ILE A 347 -11.42 28.21 24.74
CA ILE A 347 -10.69 28.67 23.56
C ILE A 347 -10.24 27.51 22.69
N ILE A 348 -9.55 26.51 23.25
CA ILE A 348 -9.07 25.38 22.45
C ILE A 348 -10.23 24.57 21.85
N LYS A 349 -11.38 24.47 22.55
CA LYS A 349 -12.59 23.85 22.01
C LYS A 349 -13.09 24.62 20.79
N ALA A 350 -13.19 25.94 20.88
CA ALA A 350 -13.63 26.79 19.77
C ALA A 350 -12.67 26.68 18.56
N VAL A 351 -11.35 26.75 18.79
CA VAL A 351 -10.33 26.61 17.74
C VAL A 351 -10.41 25.22 17.08
N ARG A 352 -10.55 24.16 17.87
CA ARG A 352 -10.69 22.79 17.36
C ARG A 352 -11.96 22.59 16.55
N SER A 353 -13.06 23.27 16.89
CA SER A 353 -14.30 23.20 16.10
C SER A 353 -14.19 23.81 14.69
N CYS A 354 -13.16 24.64 14.48
CA CYS A 354 -12.80 25.17 13.16
C CYS A 354 -11.80 24.27 12.40
N GLY A 355 -11.53 23.04 12.87
CA GLY A 355 -10.62 22.10 12.23
C GLY A 355 -9.14 22.35 12.50
N LEU A 356 -8.79 23.27 13.42
CA LEU A 356 -7.42 23.60 13.79
C LEU A 356 -6.93 22.75 14.97
N ILE A 357 -5.61 22.59 15.08
CA ILE A 357 -4.98 21.85 16.18
C ILE A 357 -4.61 22.83 17.28
N ALA A 358 -5.25 22.71 18.45
CA ALA A 358 -4.97 23.55 19.61
C ALA A 358 -4.70 22.72 20.86
N GLU A 359 -3.71 23.11 21.65
CA GLU A 359 -3.34 22.43 22.90
C GLU A 359 -3.19 23.44 24.05
N THR A 360 -3.31 22.92 25.28
CA THR A 360 -3.01 23.62 26.52
C THR A 360 -2.30 22.69 27.49
N ASP A 361 -1.78 23.21 28.61
CA ASP A 361 -1.14 22.33 29.60
C ASP A 361 -2.17 21.53 30.40
N ILE A 362 -2.05 20.23 30.35
CA ILE A 362 -2.86 19.26 31.10
C ILE A 362 -2.05 18.48 32.13
N VAL A 363 -0.78 18.86 32.36
CA VAL A 363 0.16 18.16 33.24
C VAL A 363 0.53 18.97 34.47
N GLY A 364 0.16 20.27 34.50
CA GLY A 364 0.49 21.18 35.61
C GLY A 364 1.93 21.75 35.54
N ARG A 365 2.47 21.97 34.34
CA ARG A 365 3.79 22.56 34.15
C ARG A 365 3.78 24.05 34.51
N GLY A 366 4.88 24.53 35.08
CA GLY A 366 5.09 25.98 35.19
C GLY A 366 5.27 26.64 33.83
N LEU A 367 4.95 27.93 33.70
CA LEU A 367 4.91 28.69 32.43
C LEU A 367 6.14 28.48 31.53
N ARG A 368 7.34 28.54 32.10
CA ARG A 368 8.59 28.34 31.34
C ARG A 368 8.66 26.95 30.71
N ALA A 369 8.15 25.91 31.40
CA ALA A 369 8.13 24.56 30.91
C ALA A 369 7.03 24.35 29.86
N GLN A 370 5.89 25.03 29.98
CA GLN A 370 4.83 25.08 28.98
C GLN A 370 5.35 25.67 27.66
N MET A 371 6.03 26.81 27.70
CA MET A 371 6.60 27.46 26.51
C MET A 371 7.67 26.59 25.82
N LYS A 372 8.51 25.88 26.58
CA LYS A 372 9.46 24.90 26.04
C LYS A 372 8.74 23.72 25.39
N TYR A 373 7.61 23.35 25.95
CA TYR A 373 6.79 22.27 25.36
C TYR A 373 6.12 22.72 24.06
N ALA A 374 5.58 23.94 24.01
CA ALA A 374 5.03 24.53 22.80
C ALA A 374 6.06 24.56 21.65
N ASP A 375 7.29 24.96 21.93
CA ASP A 375 8.40 24.94 20.97
C ASP A 375 8.74 23.50 20.54
N LYS A 376 8.85 22.57 21.49
CA LYS A 376 9.16 21.16 21.23
C LYS A 376 8.14 20.46 20.35
N ILE A 377 6.85 20.79 20.51
CA ILE A 377 5.77 20.23 19.68
C ILE A 377 5.61 20.96 18.34
N GLY A 378 6.40 22.01 18.10
CA GLY A 378 6.33 22.80 16.87
C GLY A 378 5.04 23.60 16.73
N ALA A 379 4.55 24.19 17.84
CA ALA A 379 3.39 25.07 17.80
C ALA A 379 3.69 26.29 16.91
N LYS A 380 2.78 26.60 15.97
CA LYS A 380 2.91 27.75 15.08
C LYS A 380 2.71 29.07 15.86
N PHE A 381 1.69 29.08 16.71
CA PHE A 381 1.34 30.18 17.55
C PHE A 381 1.29 29.76 19.01
N SER A 382 1.65 30.68 19.90
CA SER A 382 1.48 30.53 21.34
C SER A 382 0.77 31.74 21.95
N MET A 383 0.01 31.48 23.00
CA MET A 383 -0.67 32.49 23.79
C MET A 383 -0.48 32.20 25.28
N VAL A 384 -0.27 33.19 26.06
CA VAL A 384 -0.22 33.06 27.53
C VAL A 384 -1.51 33.62 28.11
N LEU A 385 -2.15 32.86 28.98
CA LEU A 385 -3.32 33.31 29.77
C LEU A 385 -2.98 33.27 31.24
N GLY A 386 -3.20 34.40 31.89
CA GLY A 386 -3.22 34.58 33.32
C GLY A 386 -4.48 35.32 33.75
N GLU A 387 -4.57 35.72 35.01
CA GLU A 387 -5.69 36.48 35.55
C GLU A 387 -5.84 37.87 34.87
N ASN A 388 -4.75 38.53 34.57
CA ASN A 388 -4.76 39.83 33.89
C ASN A 388 -5.40 39.77 32.50
N GLU A 389 -5.05 38.77 31.69
CA GLU A 389 -5.58 38.60 30.35
C GLU A 389 -7.10 38.27 30.40
N ILE A 390 -7.54 37.55 31.42
CA ILE A 390 -8.95 37.23 31.63
C ILE A 390 -9.73 38.49 32.04
N GLU A 391 -9.21 39.29 33.00
CA GLU A 391 -9.85 40.51 33.45
C GLU A 391 -9.94 41.56 32.34
N GLN A 392 -8.91 41.65 31.48
CA GLN A 392 -8.89 42.60 30.37
C GLN A 392 -9.72 42.06 29.16
N GLY A 393 -10.07 40.77 29.13
CA GLY A 393 -10.75 40.13 28.00
C GLY A 393 -9.90 40.11 26.74
N LYS A 394 -8.58 40.20 26.85
CA LYS A 394 -7.62 40.24 25.74
C LYS A 394 -6.36 39.45 26.06
N ALA A 395 -5.73 38.87 25.05
CA ALA A 395 -4.45 38.20 25.16
C ALA A 395 -3.56 38.50 23.94
N VAL A 396 -2.26 38.21 24.09
CA VAL A 396 -1.30 38.35 23.00
C VAL A 396 -0.99 36.98 22.40
N ILE A 397 -1.24 36.81 21.11
CA ILE A 397 -0.80 35.68 20.33
C ILE A 397 0.57 35.99 19.75
N LYS A 398 1.51 35.06 19.93
CA LYS A 398 2.85 35.15 19.37
C LYS A 398 3.03 34.13 18.26
N ASN A 399 3.40 34.56 17.07
CA ASN A 399 3.92 33.70 16.03
C ASN A 399 5.29 33.13 16.44
N MET A 400 5.44 31.84 16.53
CA MET A 400 6.63 31.18 17.07
C MET A 400 7.82 31.22 16.09
N SER A 401 7.58 31.41 14.80
CA SER A 401 8.62 31.50 13.77
C SER A 401 9.13 32.92 13.56
N SER A 402 8.23 33.89 13.37
CA SER A 402 8.60 35.30 13.14
C SER A 402 8.85 36.07 14.43
N GLY A 403 8.29 35.63 15.56
CA GLY A 403 8.29 36.35 16.82
C GLY A 403 7.27 37.48 16.87
N GLU A 404 6.50 37.74 15.85
CA GLU A 404 5.46 38.76 15.78
C GLU A 404 4.38 38.50 16.83
N GLN A 405 3.86 39.59 17.39
CA GLN A 405 2.86 39.55 18.46
C GLN A 405 1.62 40.34 18.04
N THR A 406 0.45 39.75 18.20
CA THR A 406 -0.84 40.34 17.85
C THR A 406 -1.79 40.23 19.02
N GLU A 407 -2.41 41.33 19.43
CA GLU A 407 -3.46 41.34 20.45
C GLU A 407 -4.76 40.75 19.88
N ILE A 408 -5.41 39.87 20.63
CA ILE A 408 -6.67 39.26 20.28
C ILE A 408 -7.67 39.31 21.46
N VAL A 409 -8.95 39.54 21.15
CA VAL A 409 -10.01 39.60 22.16
C VAL A 409 -10.48 38.16 22.48
N LEU A 410 -10.68 37.88 23.77
CA LEU A 410 -11.11 36.57 24.31
C LEU A 410 -12.63 36.39 24.34
N ASP A 411 -13.29 36.76 23.26
CA ASP A 411 -14.75 36.64 23.08
C ASP A 411 -15.15 35.42 22.23
N ASN A 412 -16.44 35.31 21.93
CA ASN A 412 -16.98 34.19 21.13
C ASN A 412 -16.47 34.15 19.66
N THR A 413 -15.84 35.25 19.19
CA THR A 413 -15.26 35.40 17.84
C THR A 413 -13.77 35.03 17.80
N PHE A 414 -13.19 34.61 18.94
CA PHE A 414 -11.76 34.30 19.05
C PHE A 414 -11.28 33.35 17.93
N ALA A 415 -11.99 32.23 17.75
CA ALA A 415 -11.57 31.22 16.79
C ALA A 415 -11.57 31.74 15.33
N GLU A 416 -12.56 32.55 14.97
CA GLU A 416 -12.66 33.19 13.65
C GLU A 416 -11.49 34.20 13.44
N LYS A 417 -11.23 35.01 14.42
CA LYS A 417 -10.10 35.97 14.37
C LYS A 417 -8.76 35.27 14.30
N PHE A 418 -8.59 34.17 15.05
CA PHE A 418 -7.38 33.35 14.98
C PHE A 418 -7.20 32.69 13.59
N MET A 419 -8.27 32.20 12.98
CA MET A 419 -8.22 31.67 11.60
C MET A 419 -7.75 32.74 10.60
N VAL A 420 -8.25 33.96 10.70
CA VAL A 420 -7.81 35.07 9.84
C VAL A 420 -6.32 35.36 10.05
N LEU A 421 -5.84 35.37 11.29
CA LEU A 421 -4.42 35.57 11.62
C LEU A 421 -3.55 34.47 11.00
N GLN A 422 -4.01 33.21 11.06
CA GLN A 422 -3.30 32.06 10.50
C GLN A 422 -3.24 32.10 8.95
N LEU A 423 -4.32 32.53 8.29
CA LEU A 423 -4.35 32.67 6.83
C LEU A 423 -3.41 33.77 6.34
N ALA A 424 -3.33 34.90 7.05
CA ALA A 424 -2.41 35.99 6.74
C ALA A 424 -0.93 35.57 6.82
N ASP A 425 -0.59 34.65 7.75
CA ASP A 425 0.77 34.09 7.87
C ASP A 425 1.12 33.16 6.66
N VAL A 426 0.15 32.41 6.13
CA VAL A 426 0.36 31.54 4.97
C VAL A 426 0.64 32.33 3.70
N ASP A 427 0.01 33.49 3.52
CA ASP A 427 0.21 34.33 2.33
C ASP A 427 1.56 35.03 2.33
N SER A 428 2.15 35.29 3.53
CA SER A 428 3.49 35.86 3.65
C SER A 428 4.63 34.94 3.21
N PHE A 429 4.39 33.62 3.11
CA PHE A 429 5.36 32.62 2.62
C PHE A 429 5.30 32.39 1.10
N LYS A 430 4.36 33.00 0.37
CA LYS A 430 4.20 32.87 -1.09
C LYS A 430 4.81 33.99 -1.92
N LEU A 431 5.49 34.94 -1.30
CA LEU A 431 6.27 36.01 -1.92
C LEU A 431 7.77 35.77 -1.66
#